data_62c63b918f61cb2df6b85459eb1a7f2a
#
_entry.id   62c63b918f61cb2df6b85459eb1a7f2a
#
_cell.length_a   1.000
_cell.length_b   1.000
_cell.length_c   1.000
_cell.angle_alpha   90.00
_cell.angle_beta   90.00
_cell.angle_gamma   90.00
#
_symmetry.space_group_name_H-M   'P 1'
#
loop_
_entity.id
_entity.type
_entity.pdbx_description
1 polymer ?
#
loop_
_entity_poly.entity_id
_entity_poly.type
_entity_poly.pdbx_seq_one_letter_code
_entity_poly.pdbx_strand_id
1 'polypeptide(L)'
;MKQVDKQKFGREQLVQDWLESVIAEDKLSDVIVGADKTRKSLTSSESPEFKPAFPIDYLTRLGNLRAAEHVLGELHTLELVSKNNRSISREKGERLFVDLLYCARETSRFVLFEIKNQDGSAREAVTEIMAYEHETLNHTPFSSANDVMMVIVSRKFSTLLDHAVTGLNSW
;
A
#
# COMPACT_ATOMS: atom_id res chain seq x y z
N MET A 1 -2.08 -21.66 12.11
CA MET A 1 -1.46 -20.88 11.02
C MET A 1 -1.13 -21.86 9.89
N LYS A 2 -1.99 -21.92 8.83
CA LYS A 2 -1.70 -22.76 7.67
C LYS A 2 -0.47 -22.15 6.97
N GLN A 3 0.60 -22.92 6.83
CA GLN A 3 1.73 -22.56 5.97
C GLN A 3 1.17 -22.30 4.58
N VAL A 4 1.19 -21.03 4.17
CA VAL A 4 0.94 -20.65 2.78
C VAL A 4 2.08 -21.28 1.98
N ASP A 5 1.71 -22.15 1.05
CA ASP A 5 2.63 -22.97 0.26
C ASP A 5 3.68 -22.09 -0.43
N LYS A 6 4.93 -22.19 -0.03
CA LYS A 6 6.04 -21.36 -0.54
C LYS A 6 6.23 -21.45 -2.06
N GLN A 7 5.65 -22.47 -2.70
CA GLN A 7 5.69 -22.67 -4.16
C GLN A 7 4.61 -21.88 -4.93
N LYS A 8 3.53 -21.45 -4.26
CA LYS A 8 2.36 -20.88 -4.94
C LYS A 8 2.63 -19.52 -5.59
N PHE A 9 3.62 -18.76 -5.13
CA PHE A 9 3.93 -17.40 -5.58
C PHE A 9 5.40 -17.26 -6.00
N GLY A 10 5.85 -18.09 -6.94
CA GLY A 10 7.24 -18.06 -7.44
C GLY A 10 7.54 -16.86 -8.34
N ARG A 11 6.52 -16.20 -8.92
CA ARG A 11 6.64 -15.05 -9.82
C ARG A 11 5.69 -13.95 -9.39
N GLU A 12 6.04 -12.69 -9.65
CA GLU A 12 5.22 -11.50 -9.35
C GLU A 12 3.85 -11.58 -10.04
N GLN A 13 3.81 -12.03 -11.28
CA GLN A 13 2.56 -12.23 -12.02
C GLN A 13 1.56 -13.14 -11.28
N LEU A 14 2.01 -14.21 -10.63
CA LEU A 14 1.13 -15.10 -9.88
C LEU A 14 0.56 -14.43 -8.61
N VAL A 15 1.33 -13.54 -8.00
CA VAL A 15 0.85 -12.73 -6.87
C VAL A 15 -0.17 -11.71 -7.35
N GLN A 16 0.10 -11.07 -8.47
CA GLN A 16 -0.80 -10.10 -9.09
C GLN A 16 -2.14 -10.76 -9.46
N ASP A 17 -2.12 -11.87 -10.20
CA ASP A 17 -3.33 -12.60 -10.61
C ASP A 17 -4.16 -13.05 -9.40
N TRP A 18 -3.49 -13.51 -8.34
CA TRP A 18 -4.16 -13.86 -7.08
C TRP A 18 -4.79 -12.65 -6.42
N LEU A 19 -4.07 -11.53 -6.33
CA LEU A 19 -4.55 -10.31 -5.71
C LEU A 19 -5.75 -9.73 -6.48
N GLU A 20 -5.66 -9.69 -7.82
CA GLU A 20 -6.79 -9.29 -8.68
C GLU A 20 -8.03 -10.14 -8.40
N SER A 21 -7.87 -11.47 -8.30
CA SER A 21 -8.96 -12.40 -8.00
C SER A 21 -9.60 -12.12 -6.63
N VAL A 22 -8.77 -11.92 -5.61
CA VAL A 22 -9.23 -11.64 -4.23
C VAL A 22 -9.99 -10.31 -4.15
N ILE A 23 -9.50 -9.29 -4.84
CA ILE A 23 -10.15 -7.97 -4.90
C ILE A 23 -11.47 -8.07 -5.67
N ALA A 24 -11.48 -8.74 -6.84
CA ALA A 24 -12.68 -8.90 -7.66
C ALA A 24 -13.81 -9.66 -6.93
N GLU A 25 -13.46 -10.54 -5.98
CA GLU A 25 -14.41 -11.29 -5.14
C GLU A 25 -14.78 -10.55 -3.85
N ASP A 26 -14.29 -9.32 -3.64
CA ASP A 26 -14.45 -8.52 -2.42
C ASP A 26 -13.98 -9.25 -1.14
N LYS A 27 -12.90 -10.03 -1.28
CA LYS A 27 -12.33 -10.86 -0.21
C LYS A 27 -11.00 -10.35 0.32
N LEU A 28 -10.61 -9.13 -0.02
CA LEU A 28 -9.30 -8.61 0.38
C LEU A 28 -9.16 -8.53 1.90
N SER A 29 -10.22 -8.14 2.59
CA SER A 29 -10.27 -8.10 4.06
C SER A 29 -10.03 -9.46 4.72
N ASP A 30 -10.47 -10.55 4.08
CA ASP A 30 -10.35 -11.90 4.62
C ASP A 30 -8.90 -12.44 4.60
N VAL A 31 -8.08 -11.89 3.71
CA VAL A 31 -6.69 -12.32 3.54
C VAL A 31 -5.70 -11.41 4.27
N ILE A 32 -6.12 -10.23 4.72
CA ILE A 32 -5.28 -9.32 5.49
C ILE A 32 -5.18 -9.80 6.93
N VAL A 33 -4.00 -10.27 7.30
CA VAL A 33 -3.73 -10.74 8.67
C VAL A 33 -3.15 -9.59 9.49
N GLY A 34 -3.78 -9.31 10.63
CA GLY A 34 -3.25 -8.33 11.58
C GLY A 34 -3.98 -6.98 11.59
N ALA A 35 -5.00 -6.76 10.73
CA ALA A 35 -5.79 -5.54 10.74
C ALA A 35 -6.37 -5.23 12.14
N ASP A 36 -6.99 -6.21 12.80
CA ASP A 36 -7.51 -6.04 14.16
C ASP A 36 -6.43 -5.71 15.19
N LYS A 37 -5.24 -6.30 15.04
CA LYS A 37 -4.11 -6.00 15.92
C LYS A 37 -3.65 -4.56 15.72
N THR A 38 -3.61 -4.08 14.49
CA THR A 38 -3.28 -2.69 14.16
C THR A 38 -4.27 -1.73 14.80
N ARG A 39 -5.58 -1.96 14.65
CA ARG A 39 -6.65 -1.14 15.24
C ARG A 39 -6.58 -1.11 16.78
N LYS A 40 -6.42 -2.27 17.41
CA LYS A 40 -6.25 -2.36 18.86
C LYS A 40 -5.01 -1.63 19.34
N SER A 41 -3.90 -1.73 18.62
CA SER A 41 -2.65 -1.04 18.95
C SER A 41 -2.78 0.48 18.79
N LEU A 42 -3.49 0.95 17.77
CA LEU A 42 -3.79 2.36 17.58
C LEU A 42 -4.62 2.90 18.74
N THR A 43 -5.76 2.29 19.05
CA THR A 43 -6.63 2.68 20.16
C THR A 43 -5.88 2.72 21.49
N SER A 44 -5.04 1.72 21.78
CA SER A 44 -4.22 1.71 23.01
C SER A 44 -3.18 2.83 23.02
N SER A 45 -2.58 3.15 21.89
CA SER A 45 -1.55 4.20 21.80
C SER A 45 -2.13 5.61 21.87
N GLU A 46 -3.38 5.80 21.49
CA GLU A 46 -4.11 7.07 21.59
C GLU A 46 -4.77 7.28 22.95
N SER A 47 -4.71 6.30 23.85
CA SER A 47 -5.25 6.43 25.20
C SER A 47 -4.49 7.50 25.99
N PRO A 48 -5.20 8.38 26.73
CA PRO A 48 -4.58 9.37 27.62
C PRO A 48 -3.68 8.76 28.71
N GLU A 49 -3.91 7.50 29.04
CA GLU A 49 -3.13 6.76 30.04
C GLU A 49 -1.80 6.23 29.47
N PHE A 50 -1.63 6.23 28.16
CA PHE A 50 -0.42 5.75 27.53
C PHE A 50 0.74 6.71 27.75
N LYS A 51 1.79 6.25 28.43
CA LYS A 51 3.01 7.01 28.70
C LYS A 51 4.18 6.36 27.95
N PRO A 52 4.61 6.95 26.81
CA PRO A 52 5.73 6.42 26.07
C PRO A 52 7.03 6.65 26.82
N ALA A 53 7.91 5.64 26.81
CA ALA A 53 9.25 5.76 27.37
C ALA A 53 10.12 6.77 26.60
N PHE A 54 9.92 6.84 25.28
CA PHE A 54 10.61 7.75 24.39
C PHE A 54 9.64 8.40 23.39
N PRO A 55 9.46 9.74 23.43
CA PRO A 55 8.45 10.42 22.63
C PRO A 55 8.59 10.24 21.12
N ILE A 56 9.82 10.19 20.59
CA ILE A 56 10.06 10.04 19.15
C ILE A 56 9.62 8.65 18.67
N ASP A 57 9.97 7.59 19.42
CA ASP A 57 9.55 6.21 19.08
C ASP A 57 8.01 6.09 19.12
N TYR A 58 7.39 6.76 20.08
CA TYR A 58 5.94 6.83 20.16
C TYR A 58 5.32 7.49 18.93
N LEU A 59 5.80 8.66 18.53
CA LEU A 59 5.28 9.41 17.37
C LEU A 59 5.46 8.61 16.08
N THR A 60 6.62 7.97 15.88
CA THR A 60 6.87 7.10 14.74
C THR A 60 5.88 5.93 14.71
N ARG A 61 5.71 5.25 15.85
CA ARG A 61 4.77 4.13 15.95
C ARG A 61 3.32 4.57 15.70
N LEU A 62 2.92 5.70 16.26
CA LEU A 62 1.58 6.24 16.08
C LEU A 62 1.34 6.60 14.62
N GLY A 63 2.31 7.25 13.95
CA GLY A 63 2.26 7.54 12.53
C GLY A 63 2.08 6.29 11.68
N ASN A 64 2.88 5.24 11.94
CA ASN A 64 2.77 3.96 11.23
C ASN A 64 1.39 3.30 11.41
N LEU A 65 0.86 3.32 12.63
CA LEU A 65 -0.45 2.73 12.91
C LEU A 65 -1.59 3.50 12.23
N ARG A 66 -1.52 4.84 12.22
CA ARG A 66 -2.50 5.69 11.54
C ARG A 66 -2.46 5.52 10.03
N ALA A 67 -1.26 5.50 9.43
CA ALA A 67 -1.08 5.24 8.01
C ALA A 67 -1.67 3.87 7.61
N ALA A 68 -1.39 2.83 8.39
CA ALA A 68 -1.95 1.50 8.14
C ALA A 68 -3.48 1.48 8.28
N GLU A 69 -4.06 2.11 9.29
CA GLU A 69 -5.52 2.17 9.46
C GLU A 69 -6.19 2.97 8.35
N HIS A 70 -5.56 4.07 7.91
CA HIS A 70 -6.05 4.86 6.81
C HIS A 70 -6.15 4.04 5.52
N VAL A 71 -5.09 3.33 5.15
CA VAL A 71 -5.11 2.43 3.98
C VAL A 71 -6.13 1.30 4.15
N LEU A 72 -6.17 0.64 5.31
CA LEU A 72 -7.13 -0.43 5.59
C LEU A 72 -8.58 0.01 5.40
N GLY A 73 -8.88 1.27 5.70
CA GLY A 73 -10.21 1.87 5.50
C GLY A 73 -10.61 1.98 4.03
N GLU A 74 -9.63 2.09 3.12
CA GLU A 74 -9.88 2.26 1.69
C GLU A 74 -9.85 0.94 0.88
N LEU A 75 -9.48 -0.17 1.51
CA LEU A 75 -9.38 -1.47 0.82
C LEU A 75 -10.72 -2.19 0.64
N HIS A 76 -11.81 -1.43 0.60
CA HIS A 76 -13.16 -1.92 0.36
C HIS A 76 -13.69 -1.39 -0.98
N THR A 77 -14.49 -2.18 -1.67
CA THR A 77 -15.18 -1.77 -2.92
C THR A 77 -14.24 -1.14 -3.96
N LEU A 78 -13.11 -1.81 -4.21
CA LEU A 78 -12.09 -1.34 -5.14
C LEU A 78 -12.49 -1.61 -6.60
N GLU A 79 -12.34 -0.60 -7.46
CA GLU A 79 -12.55 -0.69 -8.90
C GLU A 79 -11.22 -0.56 -9.65
N LEU A 80 -10.92 -1.53 -10.53
CA LEU A 80 -9.68 -1.52 -11.31
C LEU A 80 -9.66 -0.35 -12.30
N VAL A 81 -8.65 0.49 -12.21
CA VAL A 81 -8.41 1.62 -13.11
C VAL A 81 -7.38 1.24 -14.18
N SER A 82 -6.26 0.66 -13.76
CA SER A 82 -5.18 0.27 -14.66
C SER A 82 -4.34 -0.86 -14.05
N LYS A 83 -3.61 -1.54 -14.91
CA LYS A 83 -2.61 -2.54 -14.53
C LYS A 83 -1.37 -2.44 -15.41
N ASN A 84 -0.32 -3.19 -15.10
CA ASN A 84 1.02 -3.10 -15.68
C ASN A 84 1.12 -3.19 -17.22
N ASN A 85 0.02 -3.40 -17.92
CA ASN A 85 -0.04 -3.39 -19.39
C ASN A 85 -0.13 -1.99 -20.00
N ARG A 86 -0.32 -0.93 -19.19
CA ARG A 86 -0.45 0.45 -19.62
C ARG A 86 0.43 1.37 -18.78
N SER A 87 1.32 2.10 -19.44
CA SER A 87 2.11 3.14 -18.78
C SER A 87 1.21 4.26 -18.28
N ILE A 88 1.45 4.70 -17.05
CA ILE A 88 0.79 5.87 -16.45
C ILE A 88 1.58 7.16 -16.68
N SER A 89 2.82 7.11 -17.24
CA SER A 89 3.59 8.32 -17.53
C SER A 89 2.94 9.15 -18.62
N ARG A 90 2.91 10.46 -18.42
CA ARG A 90 2.48 11.45 -19.42
C ARG A 90 3.55 11.68 -20.48
N GLU A 91 4.81 11.50 -20.13
CA GLU A 91 5.92 11.70 -21.06
C GLU A 91 6.14 10.46 -21.94
N LYS A 92 6.26 10.68 -23.25
CA LYS A 92 6.43 9.57 -24.22
C LYS A 92 7.78 8.86 -24.10
N GLY A 93 8.78 9.47 -23.45
CA GLY A 93 10.13 8.92 -23.29
C GLY A 93 10.29 8.01 -22.07
N GLU A 94 9.47 8.18 -21.05
CA GLU A 94 9.50 7.41 -19.83
C GLU A 94 8.29 6.51 -19.72
N ARG A 95 8.51 5.28 -19.28
CA ARG A 95 7.42 4.31 -19.11
C ARG A 95 7.37 3.89 -17.66
N LEU A 96 6.29 4.30 -16.98
CA LEU A 96 5.99 3.91 -15.60
C LEU A 96 4.80 2.97 -15.60
N PHE A 97 4.99 1.77 -15.10
CA PHE A 97 3.98 0.73 -15.05
C PHE A 97 3.69 0.38 -13.60
N VAL A 98 2.58 0.85 -13.08
CA VAL A 98 2.06 0.39 -11.79
C VAL A 98 1.55 -1.02 -11.96
N ASP A 99 1.86 -1.92 -11.03
CA ASP A 99 1.37 -3.29 -11.10
C ASP A 99 -0.16 -3.31 -11.11
N LEU A 100 -0.80 -2.65 -10.13
CA LEU A 100 -2.24 -2.48 -10.08
C LEU A 100 -2.61 -1.10 -9.53
N LEU A 101 -3.48 -0.40 -10.24
CA LEU A 101 -4.10 0.85 -9.81
C LEU A 101 -5.60 0.66 -9.68
N TYR A 102 -6.11 0.89 -8.49
CA TYR A 102 -7.53 0.85 -8.15
C TYR A 102 -8.05 2.22 -7.72
N CYS A 103 -9.37 2.38 -7.79
CA CYS A 103 -10.09 3.49 -7.17
C CYS A 103 -11.06 2.92 -6.13
N ALA A 104 -11.02 3.45 -4.91
CA ALA A 104 -11.99 3.14 -3.87
C ALA A 104 -13.31 3.89 -4.19
N ARG A 105 -14.39 3.15 -4.44
CA ARG A 105 -15.66 3.73 -4.95
C ARG A 105 -16.31 4.73 -4.00
N GLU A 106 -16.18 4.49 -2.71
CA GLU A 106 -16.85 5.30 -1.68
C GLU A 106 -16.19 6.67 -1.49
N THR A 107 -14.87 6.73 -1.63
CA THR A 107 -14.06 7.91 -1.34
C THR A 107 -13.47 8.57 -2.59
N SER A 108 -13.50 7.87 -3.74
CA SER A 108 -12.83 8.24 -4.99
C SER A 108 -11.31 8.36 -4.87
N ARG A 109 -10.71 7.73 -3.86
CA ARG A 109 -9.26 7.70 -3.65
C ARG A 109 -8.60 6.61 -4.47
N PHE A 110 -7.35 6.85 -4.85
CA PHE A 110 -6.55 5.88 -5.60
C PHE A 110 -5.76 4.99 -4.66
N VAL A 111 -5.74 3.70 -4.97
CA VAL A 111 -4.95 2.69 -4.25
C VAL A 111 -4.02 2.02 -5.25
N LEU A 112 -2.73 2.26 -5.10
CA LEU A 112 -1.69 1.68 -5.94
C LEU A 112 -1.08 0.47 -5.22
N PHE A 113 -1.06 -0.68 -5.90
CA PHE A 113 -0.38 -1.88 -5.42
C PHE A 113 0.92 -2.06 -6.19
N GLU A 114 2.00 -2.19 -5.46
CA GLU A 114 3.32 -2.55 -5.98
C GLU A 114 3.73 -3.92 -5.44
N ILE A 115 4.11 -4.83 -6.33
CA ILE A 115 4.40 -6.22 -5.98
C ILE A 115 5.91 -6.47 -6.12
N LYS A 116 6.55 -6.83 -5.02
CA LYS A 116 7.99 -7.15 -4.99
C LYS A 116 8.21 -8.55 -4.42
N ASN A 117 8.28 -9.52 -5.30
CA ASN A 117 8.42 -10.93 -4.93
C ASN A 117 9.89 -11.40 -4.86
N GLN A 118 10.82 -10.63 -5.39
CA GLN A 118 12.26 -10.91 -5.37
C GLN A 118 12.97 -10.06 -4.30
N ASP A 119 14.18 -10.43 -3.91
CA ASP A 119 15.07 -9.63 -3.06
C ASP A 119 15.61 -8.41 -3.86
N GLY A 120 14.68 -7.63 -4.42
CA GLY A 120 14.98 -6.43 -5.18
C GLY A 120 15.45 -5.28 -4.28
N SER A 121 16.01 -4.27 -4.90
CA SER A 121 16.46 -3.06 -4.22
C SER A 121 15.28 -2.32 -3.59
N ALA A 122 15.25 -2.23 -2.27
CA ALA A 122 14.25 -1.40 -1.57
C ALA A 122 14.28 0.07 -2.06
N ARG A 123 15.44 0.56 -2.53
CA ARG A 123 15.57 1.91 -3.10
C ARG A 123 14.84 2.04 -4.43
N GLU A 124 14.90 1.02 -5.28
CA GLU A 124 14.18 0.99 -6.55
C GLU A 124 12.67 1.06 -6.30
N ALA A 125 12.15 0.21 -5.43
CA ALA A 125 10.74 0.22 -5.04
C ALA A 125 10.31 1.60 -4.49
N VAL A 126 11.11 2.22 -3.62
CA VAL A 126 10.82 3.58 -3.11
C VAL A 126 10.78 4.61 -4.22
N THR A 127 11.71 4.55 -5.18
CA THR A 127 11.74 5.50 -6.30
C THR A 127 10.52 5.31 -7.21
N GLU A 128 10.15 4.06 -7.49
CA GLU A 128 8.99 3.73 -8.31
C GLU A 128 7.69 4.23 -7.68
N ILE A 129 7.44 3.96 -6.40
CA ILE A 129 6.21 4.40 -5.73
C ILE A 129 6.09 5.92 -5.65
N MET A 130 7.19 6.65 -5.44
CA MET A 130 7.18 8.11 -5.48
C MET A 130 6.86 8.65 -6.88
N ALA A 131 7.41 8.02 -7.94
CA ALA A 131 7.10 8.38 -9.31
C ALA A 131 5.64 8.09 -9.65
N TYR A 132 5.08 6.99 -9.18
CA TYR A 132 3.67 6.62 -9.38
C TYR A 132 2.71 7.60 -8.72
N GLU A 133 2.99 8.01 -7.48
CA GLU A 133 2.21 9.05 -6.80
C GLU A 133 2.19 10.34 -7.63
N HIS A 134 3.37 10.83 -8.01
CA HIS A 134 3.51 12.06 -8.79
C HIS A 134 2.76 12.00 -10.12
N GLU A 135 2.92 10.92 -10.89
CA GLU A 135 2.22 10.74 -12.17
C GLU A 135 0.70 10.59 -11.99
N THR A 136 0.25 9.91 -10.96
CA THR A 136 -1.19 9.81 -10.65
C THR A 136 -1.78 11.20 -10.40
N LEU A 137 -1.11 12.04 -9.60
CA LEU A 137 -1.54 13.41 -9.34
C LEU A 137 -1.49 14.30 -10.60
N ASN A 138 -0.53 14.09 -11.50
CA ASN A 138 -0.48 14.78 -12.79
C ASN A 138 -1.69 14.44 -13.69
N HIS A 139 -2.23 13.24 -13.60
CA HIS A 139 -3.45 12.83 -14.31
C HIS A 139 -4.73 13.32 -13.64
N THR A 140 -4.69 13.57 -12.34
CA THR A 140 -5.84 13.94 -11.52
C THR A 140 -5.60 15.28 -10.81
N PRO A 141 -5.62 16.42 -11.55
CA PRO A 141 -5.22 17.73 -10.99
C PRO A 141 -6.15 18.27 -9.90
N PHE A 142 -7.28 17.59 -9.64
CA PHE A 142 -8.21 17.87 -8.55
C PHE A 142 -7.96 17.00 -7.31
N SER A 143 -7.04 16.05 -7.39
CA SER A 143 -6.64 15.20 -6.26
C SER A 143 -5.41 15.76 -5.56
N SER A 144 -5.25 15.38 -4.31
CA SER A 144 -4.09 15.68 -3.47
C SER A 144 -3.30 14.40 -3.16
N ALA A 145 -2.12 14.53 -2.56
CA ALA A 145 -1.34 13.38 -2.10
C ALA A 145 -2.15 12.49 -1.13
N ASN A 146 -3.07 13.07 -0.36
CA ASN A 146 -3.95 12.33 0.56
C ASN A 146 -4.98 11.44 -0.16
N ASP A 147 -5.16 11.62 -1.45
CA ASP A 147 -6.09 10.83 -2.25
C ASP A 147 -5.39 9.67 -2.97
N VAL A 148 -4.08 9.50 -2.76
CA VAL A 148 -3.27 8.46 -3.37
C VAL A 148 -2.62 7.61 -2.27
N MET A 149 -2.94 6.33 -2.23
CA MET A 149 -2.45 5.39 -1.23
C MET A 149 -1.57 4.33 -1.85
N MET A 150 -0.53 3.94 -1.13
CA MET A 150 0.41 2.93 -1.58
C MET A 150 0.30 1.66 -0.74
N VAL A 151 0.17 0.54 -1.41
CA VAL A 151 0.19 -0.80 -0.82
C VAL A 151 1.34 -1.59 -1.43
N ILE A 152 2.29 -2.03 -0.63
CA ILE A 152 3.36 -2.91 -1.09
C ILE A 152 3.07 -4.34 -0.69
N VAL A 153 3.10 -5.22 -1.68
CA VAL A 153 2.98 -6.66 -1.48
C VAL A 153 4.37 -7.28 -1.64
N SER A 154 5.00 -7.63 -0.54
CA SER A 154 6.36 -8.16 -0.54
C SER A 154 6.53 -9.28 0.49
N ARG A 155 7.50 -10.17 0.23
CA ARG A 155 7.92 -11.20 1.20
C ARG A 155 8.83 -10.65 2.30
N LYS A 156 9.52 -9.55 2.01
CA LYS A 156 10.46 -8.91 2.92
C LYS A 156 10.27 -7.41 2.90
N PHE A 157 10.25 -6.84 4.07
CA PHE A 157 10.24 -5.40 4.25
C PHE A 157 11.57 -4.97 4.86
N SER A 158 12.20 -3.98 4.25
CA SER A 158 13.32 -3.26 4.87
C SER A 158 12.80 -2.04 5.61
N THR A 159 13.56 -1.56 6.57
CA THR A 159 13.23 -0.32 7.29
C THR A 159 13.03 0.87 6.35
N LEU A 160 13.81 0.94 5.25
CA LEU A 160 13.66 1.98 4.25
C LEU A 160 12.30 1.91 3.55
N LEU A 161 11.86 0.72 3.18
CA LEU A 161 10.57 0.50 2.53
C LEU A 161 9.41 0.81 3.47
N ASP A 162 9.50 0.36 4.72
CA ASP A 162 8.54 0.67 5.79
C ASP A 162 8.36 2.17 5.97
N HIS A 163 9.46 2.91 6.10
CA HIS A 163 9.41 4.36 6.25
C HIS A 163 8.84 5.08 5.03
N ALA A 164 9.18 4.63 3.82
CA ALA A 164 8.66 5.24 2.60
C ALA A 164 7.15 5.06 2.47
N VAL A 165 6.65 3.83 2.64
CA VAL A 165 5.20 3.55 2.57
C VAL A 165 4.44 4.28 3.66
N THR A 166 4.99 4.29 4.89
CA THR A 166 4.39 5.04 5.99
C THR A 166 4.34 6.52 5.67
N GLY A 167 5.43 7.10 5.16
CA GLY A 167 5.51 8.52 4.81
C GLY A 167 4.49 8.92 3.75
N LEU A 168 4.32 8.10 2.71
CA LEU A 168 3.33 8.34 1.65
C LEU A 168 1.88 8.20 2.13
N ASN A 169 1.61 7.34 3.11
CA ASN A 169 0.26 7.11 3.64
C ASN A 169 -0.04 7.87 4.95
N SER A 170 0.86 8.75 5.41
CA SER A 170 0.77 9.46 6.70
C SER A 170 0.26 10.87 6.52
N TRP A 171 -1.05 11.03 6.63
CA TRP A 171 -1.68 12.35 6.65
C TRP A 171 -2.72 12.48 7.77
#